data_c5544fb93f9de3a99c8602d56d33c284
#
_entry.id   c5544fb93f9de3a99c8602d56d33c284
#
_cell.length_a   1.000
_cell.length_b   1.000
_cell.length_c   1.000
_cell.angle_alpha   90.00
_cell.angle_beta   90.00
_cell.angle_gamma   90.00
#
_symmetry.space_group_name_H-M   'P 1'
#
loop_
_entity.id
_entity.type
_entity.pdbx_description
1 polymer ?
#
loop_
_entity_poly.entity_id
_entity_poly.type
_entity_poly.pdbx_seq_one_letter_code
_entity_poly.pdbx_strand_id
1 'polypeptide(L)'
;MTTAPRALGALRPAARLLTGSTYAVLGYGVLQEPGPGVEEAAALMAAIRKEVQLPVTDEQVVRVNGALQAACGLLLALGKAPRLSALVLAGSMIPTTLAAHRFWTERDPAVRKQQQVQFCKNMAMIGGLLFAELA
;
A
#
# COMPACT_ATOMS: atom_id res chain seq x y z
N MET A 1 -10.95 -39.10 -3.56
CA MET A 1 -9.83 -38.38 -4.19
C MET A 1 -10.24 -36.97 -4.54
N THR A 2 -10.21 -36.02 -3.64
CA THR A 2 -10.25 -34.58 -3.96
C THR A 2 -9.90 -33.79 -2.70
N THR A 3 -8.62 -33.76 -2.37
CA THR A 3 -8.06 -32.92 -1.29
C THR A 3 -7.84 -31.47 -1.76
N ALA A 4 -7.95 -31.20 -3.05
CA ALA A 4 -7.78 -29.87 -3.63
C ALA A 4 -8.72 -28.78 -3.08
N PRO A 5 -10.03 -28.99 -2.86
CA PRO A 5 -10.92 -27.93 -2.39
C PRO A 5 -10.61 -27.44 -0.98
N ARG A 6 -10.13 -28.32 -0.09
CA ARG A 6 -9.81 -27.96 1.31
C ARG A 6 -8.50 -27.17 1.42
N ALA A 7 -7.47 -27.56 0.64
CA ALA A 7 -6.20 -26.83 0.60
C ALA A 7 -6.37 -25.41 0.03
N LEU A 8 -7.13 -25.24 -1.04
CA LEU A 8 -7.46 -23.94 -1.59
C LEU A 8 -8.29 -23.08 -0.64
N GLY A 9 -9.17 -23.71 0.16
CA GLY A 9 -9.96 -23.05 1.20
C GLY A 9 -9.11 -22.43 2.31
N ALA A 10 -7.94 -23.01 2.63
CA ALA A 10 -7.02 -22.47 3.64
C ALA A 10 -6.08 -21.39 3.08
N LEU A 11 -5.81 -21.36 1.78
CA LEU A 11 -4.89 -20.40 1.18
C LEU A 11 -5.41 -18.96 1.23
N ARG A 12 -6.72 -18.76 1.05
CA ARG A 12 -7.31 -17.42 1.10
C ARG A 12 -7.22 -16.78 2.49
N PRO A 13 -7.58 -17.45 3.61
CA PRO A 13 -7.33 -16.91 4.95
C PRO A 13 -5.85 -16.66 5.24
N ALA A 14 -4.96 -17.55 4.81
CA ALA A 14 -3.52 -17.37 4.97
C ALA A 14 -3.01 -16.15 4.20
N ALA A 15 -3.44 -15.97 2.96
CA ALA A 15 -3.10 -14.79 2.16
C ALA A 15 -3.60 -13.49 2.81
N ARG A 16 -4.83 -13.49 3.33
CA ARG A 16 -5.39 -12.34 4.08
C ARG A 16 -4.57 -12.00 5.32
N LEU A 17 -4.20 -13.02 6.10
CA LEU A 17 -3.42 -12.83 7.31
C LEU A 17 -2.05 -12.26 6.99
N LEU A 18 -1.32 -12.84 6.04
CA LEU A 18 0.01 -12.38 5.65
C LEU A 18 -0.01 -10.96 5.06
N THR A 19 -0.90 -10.72 4.12
CA THR A 19 -1.01 -9.41 3.46
C THR A 19 -1.55 -8.35 4.41
N GLY A 20 -2.63 -8.67 5.12
CA GLY A 20 -3.28 -7.75 6.04
C GLY A 20 -2.40 -7.34 7.20
N SER A 21 -1.66 -8.27 7.81
CA SER A 21 -0.72 -7.96 8.89
C SER A 21 0.44 -7.09 8.41
N THR A 22 0.92 -7.32 7.19
CA THR A 22 1.97 -6.48 6.59
C THR A 22 1.50 -5.03 6.48
N TYR A 23 0.32 -4.80 5.89
CA TYR A 23 -0.22 -3.44 5.79
C TYR A 23 -0.56 -2.82 7.15
N ALA A 24 -1.04 -3.62 8.09
CA ALA A 24 -1.33 -3.15 9.45
C ALA A 24 -0.06 -2.62 10.13
N VAL A 25 1.02 -3.37 10.07
CA VAL A 25 2.31 -2.99 10.68
C VAL A 25 2.92 -1.78 9.98
N LEU A 26 3.01 -1.81 8.65
CA LEU A 26 3.61 -0.71 7.88
C LEU A 26 2.79 0.57 7.99
N GLY A 27 1.47 0.49 7.89
CA GLY A 27 0.57 1.63 8.03
C GLY A 27 0.63 2.24 9.44
N TYR A 28 0.72 1.40 10.47
CA TYR A 28 0.90 1.86 11.84
C TYR A 28 2.24 2.60 12.02
N GLY A 29 3.32 2.09 11.43
CA GLY A 29 4.62 2.75 11.42
C GLY A 29 4.56 4.15 10.81
N VAL A 30 3.91 4.30 9.66
CA VAL A 30 3.71 5.60 9.01
C VAL A 30 2.86 6.55 9.86
N LEU A 31 1.84 6.02 10.55
CA LEU A 31 1.01 6.81 11.45
C LEU A 31 1.82 7.35 12.64
N GLN A 32 2.74 6.55 13.18
CA GLN A 32 3.59 6.96 14.30
C GLN A 32 4.69 7.94 13.86
N GLU A 33 5.35 7.66 12.76
CA GLU A 33 6.50 8.41 12.24
C GLU A 33 6.27 8.78 10.77
N PRO A 34 5.47 9.81 10.46
CA PRO A 34 5.15 10.18 9.08
C PRO A 34 6.29 10.89 8.35
N GLY A 35 7.33 11.36 9.06
CA GLY A 35 8.39 12.22 8.53
C GLY A 35 8.99 11.75 7.21
N PRO A 36 9.54 10.52 7.09
CA PRO A 36 10.07 10.01 5.82
C PRO A 36 9.03 10.00 4.69
N GLY A 37 7.80 9.62 5.00
CA GLY A 37 6.71 9.61 4.03
C GLY A 37 6.31 11.02 3.57
N VAL A 38 6.45 12.02 4.44
CA VAL A 38 6.20 13.43 4.08
C VAL A 38 7.21 13.92 3.06
N GLU A 39 8.49 13.61 3.25
CA GLU A 39 9.56 13.97 2.31
C GLU A 39 9.33 13.29 0.95
N GLU A 40 8.98 12.02 0.94
CA GLU A 40 8.68 11.25 -0.27
C GLU A 40 7.43 11.79 -0.99
N ALA A 41 6.41 12.19 -0.26
CA ALA A 41 5.15 12.71 -0.80
C ALA A 41 5.23 14.14 -1.31
N ALA A 42 6.24 14.92 -0.91
CA ALA A 42 6.31 16.37 -1.15
C ALA A 42 6.13 16.77 -2.62
N ALA A 43 6.79 16.08 -3.54
CA ALA A 43 6.70 16.39 -4.98
C ALA A 43 5.30 16.08 -5.54
N LEU A 44 4.70 14.97 -5.14
CA LEU A 44 3.34 14.57 -5.54
C LEU A 44 2.31 15.56 -4.98
N MET A 45 2.43 15.92 -3.70
CA MET A 45 1.53 16.86 -3.04
C MET A 45 1.61 18.25 -3.67
N ALA A 46 2.83 18.70 -4.02
CA ALA A 46 3.02 19.97 -4.74
C ALA A 46 2.33 19.96 -6.11
N ALA A 47 2.42 18.85 -6.85
CA ALA A 47 1.74 18.70 -8.14
C ALA A 47 0.20 18.72 -7.99
N ILE A 48 -0.33 18.01 -6.99
CA ILE A 48 -1.78 17.98 -6.72
C ILE A 48 -2.30 19.38 -6.35
N ARG A 49 -1.54 20.13 -5.53
CA ARG A 49 -1.95 21.49 -5.10
C ARG A 49 -1.97 22.52 -6.25
N LYS A 50 -1.29 22.26 -7.36
CA LYS A 50 -1.42 23.10 -8.55
C LYS A 50 -2.79 23.00 -9.19
N GLU A 51 -3.43 21.85 -9.06
CA GLU A 51 -4.73 21.56 -9.69
C GLU A 51 -5.89 21.72 -8.70
N VAL A 52 -5.67 21.38 -7.44
CA VAL A 52 -6.70 21.37 -6.39
C VAL A 52 -6.17 22.01 -5.11
N GLN A 53 -6.94 22.96 -4.55
CA GLN A 53 -6.64 23.50 -3.23
C GLN A 53 -6.98 22.49 -2.14
N LEU A 54 -5.95 21.97 -1.48
CA LEU A 54 -6.11 21.05 -0.36
C LEU A 54 -5.91 21.80 0.96
N PRO A 55 -6.94 21.88 1.84
CA PRO A 55 -6.85 22.57 3.13
C PRO A 55 -6.17 21.73 4.22
N VAL A 56 -5.29 20.80 3.83
CA VAL A 56 -4.59 19.86 4.70
C VAL A 56 -3.10 19.90 4.45
N THR A 57 -2.31 19.59 5.47
CA THR A 57 -0.85 19.50 5.36
C THR A 57 -0.42 18.15 4.78
N ASP A 58 0.80 18.09 4.25
CA ASP A 58 1.37 16.82 3.75
C ASP A 58 1.45 15.78 4.86
N GLU A 59 1.80 16.21 6.08
CA GLU A 59 1.85 15.32 7.24
C GLU A 59 0.48 14.71 7.56
N GLN A 60 -0.57 15.52 7.52
CA GLN A 60 -1.93 15.02 7.73
C GLN A 60 -2.34 13.99 6.68
N VAL A 61 -2.03 14.24 5.41
CA VAL A 61 -2.31 13.30 4.33
C VAL A 61 -1.56 11.98 4.53
N VAL A 62 -0.28 12.05 4.86
CA VAL A 62 0.57 10.86 5.09
C VAL A 62 0.07 10.08 6.31
N ARG A 63 -0.27 10.74 7.41
CA ARG A 63 -0.84 10.09 8.61
C ARG A 63 -2.18 9.42 8.32
N VAL A 64 -3.07 10.10 7.60
CA VAL A 64 -4.37 9.52 7.22
C VAL A 64 -4.18 8.31 6.34
N ASN A 65 -3.26 8.36 5.37
CA ASN A 65 -2.93 7.22 4.54
C ASN A 65 -2.39 6.04 5.37
N GLY A 66 -1.49 6.31 6.31
CA GLY A 66 -0.96 5.29 7.24
C GLY A 66 -2.06 4.68 8.12
N ALA A 67 -2.95 5.50 8.67
CA ALA A 67 -4.09 5.03 9.47
C ALA A 67 -5.06 4.18 8.63
N LEU A 68 -5.32 4.58 7.40
CA LEU A 68 -6.16 3.84 6.45
C LEU A 68 -5.55 2.47 6.13
N GLN A 69 -4.26 2.42 5.83
CA GLN A 69 -3.55 1.18 5.57
C GLN A 69 -3.53 0.26 6.81
N ALA A 70 -3.31 0.82 8.00
CA ALA A 70 -3.34 0.07 9.25
C ALA A 70 -4.72 -0.54 9.52
N ALA A 71 -5.77 0.25 9.41
CA ALA A 71 -7.15 -0.20 9.64
C ALA A 71 -7.60 -1.23 8.61
N CYS A 72 -7.42 -0.95 7.32
CA CYS A 72 -7.79 -1.88 6.26
C CYS A 72 -6.93 -3.16 6.27
N GLY A 73 -5.65 -3.05 6.62
CA GLY A 73 -4.78 -4.20 6.81
C GLY A 73 -5.27 -5.11 7.92
N LEU A 74 -5.66 -4.54 9.06
CA LEU A 74 -6.24 -5.29 10.17
C LEU A 74 -7.57 -5.95 9.80
N LEU A 75 -8.48 -5.22 9.16
CA LEU A 75 -9.76 -5.75 8.69
C LEU A 75 -9.54 -6.91 7.70
N LEU A 76 -8.60 -6.77 6.78
CA LEU A 76 -8.24 -7.82 5.83
C LEU A 76 -7.70 -9.07 6.55
N ALA A 77 -6.77 -8.89 7.49
CA ALA A 77 -6.21 -9.99 8.28
C ALA A 77 -7.28 -10.76 9.06
N LEU A 78 -8.26 -10.05 9.62
CA LEU A 78 -9.40 -10.61 10.34
C LEU A 78 -10.50 -11.18 9.42
N GLY A 79 -10.37 -11.04 8.12
CA GLY A 79 -11.38 -11.47 7.14
C GLY A 79 -12.67 -10.63 7.18
N LYS A 80 -12.61 -9.42 7.72
CA LYS A 80 -13.75 -8.50 7.79
C LYS A 80 -13.72 -7.52 6.61
N ALA A 81 -14.83 -7.47 5.86
CA ALA A 81 -14.95 -6.67 4.64
C ALA A 81 -13.74 -6.81 3.69
N PRO A 82 -13.29 -8.04 3.36
CA PRO A 82 -12.00 -8.28 2.71
C PRO A 82 -11.90 -7.63 1.33
N ARG A 83 -12.98 -7.64 0.54
CA ARG A 83 -13.00 -7.00 -0.79
C ARG A 83 -12.83 -5.49 -0.71
N LEU A 84 -13.57 -4.84 0.20
CA LEU A 84 -13.46 -3.41 0.41
C LEU A 84 -12.06 -3.03 0.92
N SER A 85 -11.55 -3.76 1.91
CA SER A 85 -10.21 -3.55 2.46
C SER A 85 -9.13 -3.70 1.39
N ALA A 86 -9.22 -4.74 0.55
CA ALA A 86 -8.28 -4.95 -0.55
C ALA A 86 -8.32 -3.82 -1.59
N LEU A 87 -9.49 -3.34 -1.96
CA LEU A 87 -9.65 -2.21 -2.91
C LEU A 87 -9.08 -0.92 -2.33
N VAL A 88 -9.36 -0.62 -1.07
CA VAL A 88 -8.84 0.57 -0.39
C VAL A 88 -7.32 0.50 -0.28
N LEU A 89 -6.76 -0.64 0.12
CA LEU A 89 -5.32 -0.85 0.19
C LEU A 89 -4.65 -0.71 -1.19
N ALA A 90 -5.19 -1.36 -2.21
CA ALA A 90 -4.68 -1.24 -3.58
C ALA A 90 -4.74 0.21 -4.07
N GLY A 91 -5.83 0.92 -3.83
CA GLY A 91 -6.00 2.33 -4.19
C GLY A 91 -5.01 3.25 -3.46
N SER A 92 -4.77 3.02 -2.17
CA SER A 92 -3.80 3.80 -1.38
C SER A 92 -2.34 3.54 -1.79
N MET A 93 -2.06 2.34 -2.29
CA MET A 93 -0.72 1.98 -2.76
C MET A 93 -0.30 2.69 -4.05
N ILE A 94 -1.24 3.09 -4.89
CA ILE A 94 -0.93 3.77 -6.15
C ILE A 94 -0.20 5.10 -5.90
N PRO A 95 -0.78 6.08 -5.19
CA PRO A 95 -0.08 7.33 -4.91
C PRO A 95 1.17 7.13 -4.05
N THR A 96 1.14 6.22 -3.10
CA THR A 96 2.32 5.89 -2.26
C THR A 96 3.49 5.39 -3.11
N THR A 97 3.23 4.49 -4.05
CA THR A 97 4.26 3.95 -4.95
C THR A 97 4.80 5.02 -5.89
N LEU A 98 3.93 5.84 -6.46
CA LEU A 98 4.33 6.94 -7.34
C LEU A 98 5.10 8.04 -6.61
N ALA A 99 4.82 8.28 -5.33
CA ALA A 99 5.53 9.25 -4.50
C ALA A 99 6.90 8.74 -4.06
N ALA A 100 6.95 7.52 -3.49
CA ALA A 100 8.14 6.98 -2.83
C ALA A 100 9.15 6.35 -3.80
N HIS A 101 8.70 5.78 -4.92
CA HIS A 101 9.54 4.94 -5.79
C HIS A 101 9.61 5.45 -7.22
N ARG A 102 10.01 6.73 -7.36
CA ARG A 102 10.16 7.42 -8.65
C ARG A 102 11.50 7.11 -9.31
N PHE A 103 11.74 5.85 -9.68
CA PHE A 103 13.02 5.41 -10.26
C PHE A 103 13.38 6.14 -11.56
N TRP A 104 12.40 6.61 -12.33
CA TRP A 104 12.62 7.35 -13.59
C TRP A 104 13.21 8.74 -13.40
N THR A 105 13.15 9.32 -12.18
CA THR A 105 13.77 10.61 -11.86
C THR A 105 15.15 10.47 -11.23
N GLU A 106 15.55 9.26 -10.85
CA GLU A 106 16.80 9.00 -10.16
C GLU A 106 17.96 8.93 -11.16
N ARG A 107 19.06 9.63 -10.86
CA ARG A 107 20.22 9.70 -11.71
C ARG A 107 21.29 8.66 -11.35
N ASP A 108 21.43 8.34 -10.07
CA ASP A 108 22.36 7.30 -9.63
C ASP A 108 21.85 5.92 -10.06
N PRO A 109 22.65 5.13 -10.85
CA PRO A 109 22.20 3.83 -11.35
C PRO A 109 21.88 2.82 -10.25
N ALA A 110 22.61 2.83 -9.13
CA ALA A 110 22.38 1.91 -8.01
C ALA A 110 21.08 2.26 -7.28
N VAL A 111 20.85 3.53 -6.99
CA VAL A 111 19.63 4.03 -6.37
C VAL A 111 18.42 3.83 -7.29
N ARG A 112 18.58 4.12 -8.58
CA ARG A 112 17.54 3.85 -9.59
C ARG A 112 17.11 2.39 -9.58
N LYS A 113 18.06 1.46 -9.58
CA LYS A 113 17.76 0.03 -9.55
C LYS A 113 17.02 -0.37 -8.29
N GLN A 114 17.44 0.14 -7.14
CA GLN A 114 16.78 -0.11 -5.86
C GLN A 114 15.33 0.39 -5.87
N GLN A 115 15.11 1.61 -6.33
CA GLN A 115 13.77 2.19 -6.45
C GLN A 115 12.89 1.44 -7.44
N GLN A 116 13.46 0.97 -8.57
CA GLN A 116 12.75 0.14 -9.54
C GLN A 116 12.30 -1.18 -8.93
N VAL A 117 13.16 -1.84 -8.14
CA VAL A 117 12.81 -3.08 -7.44
C VAL A 117 11.65 -2.85 -6.47
N GLN A 118 11.68 -1.78 -5.69
CA GLN A 118 10.59 -1.44 -4.77
C GLN A 118 9.30 -1.12 -5.51
N PHE A 119 9.37 -0.39 -6.61
CA PHE A 119 8.22 -0.13 -7.48
C PHE A 119 7.58 -1.43 -7.97
N CYS A 120 8.39 -2.35 -8.51
CA CYS A 120 7.90 -3.65 -8.98
C CYS A 120 7.30 -4.50 -7.85
N LYS A 121 7.89 -4.48 -6.66
CA LYS A 121 7.32 -5.16 -5.49
C LYS A 121 5.94 -4.60 -5.13
N ASN A 122 5.79 -3.28 -5.13
CA ASN A 122 4.51 -2.65 -4.84
C ASN A 122 3.45 -2.98 -5.92
N MET A 123 3.85 -3.02 -7.19
CA MET A 123 2.97 -3.47 -8.27
C MET A 123 2.50 -4.92 -8.06
N ALA A 124 3.41 -5.80 -7.65
CA ALA A 124 3.07 -7.19 -7.34
C ALA A 124 2.13 -7.28 -6.12
N MET A 125 2.33 -6.45 -5.09
CA MET A 125 1.45 -6.38 -3.93
C MET A 125 0.04 -5.91 -4.30
N ILE A 126 -0.09 -4.89 -5.14
CA ILE A 126 -1.39 -4.42 -5.66
C ILE A 126 -2.07 -5.55 -6.45
N GLY A 127 -1.34 -6.20 -7.36
CA GLY A 127 -1.86 -7.33 -8.13
C GLY A 127 -2.32 -8.49 -7.24
N GLY A 128 -1.55 -8.82 -6.21
CA GLY A 128 -1.89 -9.84 -5.22
C GLY A 128 -3.16 -9.53 -4.45
N LEU A 129 -3.34 -8.29 -4.01
CA LEU A 129 -4.57 -7.83 -3.32
C LEU A 129 -5.81 -7.99 -4.23
N LEU A 130 -5.70 -7.53 -5.46
CA LEU A 130 -6.80 -7.60 -6.42
C LEU A 130 -7.15 -9.05 -6.76
N PHE A 131 -6.14 -9.87 -7.01
CA PHE A 131 -6.35 -11.28 -7.34
C PHE A 131 -6.96 -12.07 -6.17
N ALA A 132 -6.40 -11.93 -4.97
CA ALA A 132 -6.82 -12.71 -3.81
C ALA A 132 -8.28 -12.44 -3.37
N GLU A 133 -8.79 -11.24 -3.59
CA GLU A 133 -10.08 -10.82 -3.06
C GLU A 133 -11.16 -10.56 -4.13
N LEU A 134 -10.77 -10.29 -5.37
CA LEU A 134 -11.70 -9.97 -6.44
C LEU A 134 -11.83 -11.07 -7.50
N ALA A 135 -10.81 -11.93 -7.62
CA ALA A 135 -10.85 -13.11 -8.49
C ALA A 135 -11.36 -14.40 -7.73
#